data_ca5ed688f5695629fd280e1d5736eca1
#
_entry.id   ca5ed688f5695629fd280e1d5736eca1
#
_cell.length_a   1.000
_cell.length_b   1.000
_cell.length_c   1.000
_cell.angle_alpha   90.00
_cell.angle_beta   90.00
_cell.angle_gamma   90.00
#
_symmetry.space_group_name_H-M   'P 1'
#
loop_
_entity.id
_entity.type
_entity.pdbx_description
1 polymer ?
#
loop_
_entity_poly.entity_id
_entity_poly.type
_entity_poly.pdbx_seq_one_letter_code
_entity_poly.pdbx_strand_id
1 'polypeptide(L)'
;MQTIYQKMETTELDAAIEALKAEVAEVKAKGLALDMARGKPSPSQVDISRPMLDILNADADLHDGNVDCSNYGCFEGIPSARKLAGEFLGCPAEQTLVLGSSSLLIEHDIAGMFWRCGSCGSEPWDAYEAAHDGKKVKFLCPVPGYDRHFGITADLGIENVPVAMTDNGPDMDEVERLVAADDSIKGIWCVPKYSNPTGITFSEDTVRRLVEMPTAAPDFRIFWDNAYCVHDLYDETDELANIFDLARTAGTEDRVVAFASTSKITFPGAGIGFIGASPAVIAEFSKRLKAGLISADKLNQLRHVRFLPTIEAVKEHMKKHAEFLRPRFEAVERKLTEGLGDTGCATWTHPRGGYFVSFDGPEGSAQKVAALCADLGVKLTPAGATWPYGKDPRDTNIRIAPSYPTVEDLEAALDVLVLAVKLVVAELARAERA
;
A
#
# COMPACT_ATOMS: atom_id res chain seq x y z
N MET A 1 -21.39 11.60 -13.28
CA MET A 1 -21.48 12.98 -13.87
C MET A 1 -21.37 12.83 -15.37
N GLN A 2 -22.13 13.61 -16.18
CA GLN A 2 -21.97 13.56 -17.63
C GLN A 2 -20.71 14.29 -18.07
N THR A 3 -19.93 13.66 -18.96
CA THR A 3 -18.70 14.25 -19.52
C THR A 3 -19.02 15.37 -20.51
N ILE A 4 -18.04 16.24 -20.80
CA ILE A 4 -18.17 17.27 -21.83
C ILE A 4 -18.52 16.65 -23.19
N TYR A 5 -17.97 15.48 -23.50
CA TYR A 5 -18.18 14.76 -24.77
C TYR A 5 -19.60 14.18 -24.93
N GLN A 6 -20.20 13.75 -23.80
CA GLN A 6 -21.59 13.29 -23.79
C GLN A 6 -22.60 14.44 -24.04
N LYS A 7 -22.19 15.68 -23.81
CA LYS A 7 -23.01 16.89 -24.02
C LYS A 7 -22.89 17.50 -25.42
N MET A 8 -21.83 17.16 -26.18
CA MET A 8 -21.60 17.68 -27.54
C MET A 8 -22.63 17.11 -28.52
N GLU A 9 -22.96 17.85 -29.60
CA GLU A 9 -23.64 17.29 -30.74
C GLU A 9 -22.73 16.30 -31.49
N THR A 10 -23.32 15.34 -32.24
CA THR A 10 -22.57 14.27 -32.89
C THR A 10 -21.46 14.78 -33.82
N THR A 11 -21.77 15.83 -34.61
CA THR A 11 -20.78 16.44 -35.52
C THR A 11 -19.64 17.15 -34.80
N GLU A 12 -19.93 17.78 -33.67
CA GLU A 12 -18.91 18.40 -32.81
C GLU A 12 -18.00 17.34 -32.14
N LEU A 13 -18.63 16.25 -31.68
CA LEU A 13 -17.93 15.13 -31.09
C LEU A 13 -16.99 14.43 -32.09
N ASP A 14 -17.49 14.20 -33.34
CA ASP A 14 -16.66 13.61 -34.41
C ASP A 14 -15.46 14.52 -34.73
N ALA A 15 -15.66 15.84 -34.79
CA ALA A 15 -14.57 16.80 -35.00
C ALA A 15 -13.59 16.84 -33.86
N ALA A 16 -14.03 16.74 -32.59
CA ALA A 16 -13.19 16.68 -31.42
C ALA A 16 -12.33 15.39 -31.40
N ILE A 17 -12.92 14.25 -31.76
CA ILE A 17 -12.19 12.98 -31.86
C ILE A 17 -11.07 13.06 -32.90
N GLU A 18 -11.34 13.62 -34.08
CA GLU A 18 -10.32 13.76 -35.13
C GLU A 18 -9.19 14.73 -34.72
N ALA A 19 -9.51 15.81 -34.02
CA ALA A 19 -8.49 16.71 -33.43
C ALA A 19 -7.61 15.98 -32.42
N LEU A 20 -8.20 15.22 -31.47
CA LEU A 20 -7.47 14.43 -30.47
C LEU A 20 -6.59 13.34 -31.12
N LYS A 21 -7.05 12.69 -32.19
CA LYS A 21 -6.26 11.73 -32.95
C LYS A 21 -5.06 12.38 -33.64
N ALA A 22 -5.19 13.59 -34.13
CA ALA A 22 -4.08 14.35 -34.69
C ALA A 22 -3.02 14.64 -33.62
N GLU A 23 -3.44 15.09 -32.41
CA GLU A 23 -2.52 15.29 -31.28
C GLU A 23 -1.83 13.99 -30.86
N VAL A 24 -2.56 12.86 -30.81
CA VAL A 24 -2.00 11.52 -30.54
C VAL A 24 -0.90 11.17 -31.55
N ALA A 25 -1.12 11.44 -32.84
CA ALA A 25 -0.11 11.18 -33.88
C ALA A 25 1.15 12.04 -33.70
N GLU A 26 1.00 13.30 -33.29
CA GLU A 26 2.12 14.19 -32.97
C GLU A 26 2.92 13.69 -31.75
N VAL A 27 2.23 13.28 -30.69
CA VAL A 27 2.87 12.73 -29.48
C VAL A 27 3.60 11.44 -29.81
N LYS A 28 2.99 10.54 -30.59
CA LYS A 28 3.60 9.29 -31.02
C LYS A 28 4.90 9.51 -31.80
N ALA A 29 4.95 10.54 -32.63
CA ALA A 29 6.14 10.90 -33.40
C ALA A 29 7.34 11.35 -32.53
N LYS A 30 7.08 11.77 -31.27
CA LYS A 30 8.14 12.16 -30.31
C LYS A 30 8.93 10.96 -29.78
N GLY A 31 8.41 9.73 -29.85
CA GLY A 31 9.11 8.51 -29.42
C GLY A 31 9.43 8.49 -27.93
N LEU A 32 8.48 8.87 -27.07
CA LEU A 32 8.66 8.94 -25.62
C LEU A 32 8.96 7.55 -25.01
N ALA A 33 9.65 7.54 -23.85
CA ALA A 33 9.94 6.33 -23.07
C ALA A 33 9.91 6.67 -21.57
N LEU A 34 8.70 6.86 -21.03
CA LEU A 34 8.46 7.34 -19.67
C LEU A 34 7.81 6.24 -18.80
N ASP A 35 8.12 6.21 -17.50
CA ASP A 35 7.66 5.17 -16.59
C ASP A 35 7.02 5.77 -15.33
N MET A 36 5.69 5.74 -15.24
CA MET A 36 4.88 6.10 -14.07
C MET A 36 4.30 4.87 -13.33
N ALA A 37 4.77 3.66 -13.65
CA ALA A 37 4.26 2.43 -13.02
C ALA A 37 4.92 2.13 -11.66
N ARG A 38 6.08 2.71 -11.39
CA ARG A 38 6.96 2.31 -10.29
C ARG A 38 6.72 3.10 -9.00
N GLY A 39 5.94 2.55 -8.09
CA GLY A 39 5.79 3.06 -6.72
C GLY A 39 6.99 2.74 -5.82
N LYS A 40 8.20 3.16 -6.21
CA LYS A 40 9.44 2.98 -5.45
C LYS A 40 10.24 4.28 -5.39
N PRO A 41 11.12 4.45 -4.40
CA PRO A 41 12.04 5.58 -4.37
C PRO A 41 12.90 5.65 -5.63
N SER A 42 13.11 6.87 -6.15
CA SER A 42 14.07 7.14 -7.21
C SER A 42 15.52 7.06 -6.67
N PRO A 43 16.54 6.95 -7.53
CA PRO A 43 17.94 6.99 -7.09
C PRO A 43 18.28 8.20 -6.23
N SER A 44 17.84 9.40 -6.63
CA SER A 44 18.07 10.64 -5.86
C SER A 44 17.37 10.64 -4.51
N GLN A 45 16.21 10.01 -4.39
CA GLN A 45 15.53 9.85 -3.11
C GLN A 45 16.26 8.85 -2.21
N VAL A 46 16.80 7.77 -2.76
CA VAL A 46 17.62 6.78 -2.02
C VAL A 46 18.91 7.43 -1.50
N ASP A 47 19.50 8.37 -2.25
CA ASP A 47 20.72 9.09 -1.85
C ASP A 47 20.56 9.91 -0.57
N ILE A 48 19.32 10.28 -0.17
CA ILE A 48 19.04 10.94 1.13
C ILE A 48 19.54 10.08 2.30
N SER A 49 19.48 8.76 2.17
CA SER A 49 19.92 7.81 3.19
C SER A 49 21.37 7.32 3.00
N ARG A 50 22.08 7.79 1.98
CA ARG A 50 23.45 7.35 1.68
C ARG A 50 24.43 7.50 2.84
N PRO A 51 24.37 8.56 3.69
CA PRO A 51 25.24 8.67 4.86
C PRO A 51 25.14 7.49 5.86
N MET A 52 24.04 6.75 5.84
CA MET A 52 23.88 5.55 6.67
C MET A 52 24.91 4.46 6.35
N LEU A 53 25.51 4.44 5.15
CA LEU A 53 26.48 3.42 4.74
C LEU A 53 27.80 3.55 5.50
N ASP A 54 28.14 4.73 6.02
CA ASP A 54 29.39 5.00 6.73
C ASP A 54 29.31 4.77 8.24
N ILE A 55 28.12 4.45 8.78
CA ILE A 55 27.87 4.33 10.23
C ILE A 55 28.55 3.11 10.85
N LEU A 56 28.59 1.99 10.12
CA LEU A 56 29.27 0.77 10.55
C LEU A 56 30.50 0.53 9.67
N ASN A 57 31.63 1.07 10.10
CA ASN A 57 32.95 0.81 9.51
C ASN A 57 33.73 -0.16 10.37
N ALA A 58 35.00 -0.42 10.00
CA ALA A 58 35.87 -1.38 10.69
C ALA A 58 36.18 -1.04 12.18
N ASP A 59 36.07 0.23 12.54
CA ASP A 59 36.34 0.74 13.89
C ASP A 59 35.05 0.91 14.72
N ALA A 60 33.89 0.62 14.15
CA ALA A 60 32.62 0.80 14.85
C ALA A 60 32.43 -0.25 15.95
N ASP A 61 31.89 0.15 17.08
CA ASP A 61 31.35 -0.78 18.05
C ASP A 61 30.13 -1.53 17.49
N LEU A 62 30.16 -2.84 17.45
CA LEU A 62 29.15 -3.71 16.92
C LEU A 62 28.16 -4.23 17.97
N HIS A 63 28.01 -3.54 19.09
CA HIS A 63 27.07 -3.91 20.14
C HIS A 63 25.86 -2.99 20.22
N ASP A 64 24.71 -3.59 20.58
CA ASP A 64 23.51 -2.90 21.06
C ASP A 64 23.33 -3.28 22.56
N GLY A 65 23.82 -2.45 23.44
CA GLY A 65 23.92 -2.80 24.86
C GLY A 65 24.79 -4.05 25.06
N ASN A 66 24.20 -5.11 25.59
CA ASN A 66 24.87 -6.40 25.81
C ASN A 66 24.77 -7.36 24.61
N VAL A 67 24.14 -6.97 23.52
CA VAL A 67 23.96 -7.81 22.33
C VAL A 67 25.09 -7.59 21.35
N ASP A 68 25.92 -8.62 21.13
CA ASP A 68 26.89 -8.67 20.03
C ASP A 68 26.13 -8.85 18.68
N CYS A 69 26.12 -7.79 17.85
CA CYS A 69 25.44 -7.81 16.56
C CYS A 69 26.22 -8.55 15.47
N SER A 70 27.49 -8.87 15.70
CA SER A 70 28.35 -9.61 14.77
C SER A 70 28.20 -11.13 14.86
N ASN A 71 27.51 -11.64 15.90
CA ASN A 71 27.45 -13.07 16.22
C ASN A 71 26.00 -13.57 16.25
N TYR A 72 25.76 -14.85 16.48
CA TYR A 72 24.44 -15.48 16.55
C TYR A 72 23.56 -14.95 17.71
N GLY A 73 22.30 -15.30 17.67
CA GLY A 73 21.31 -15.02 18.72
C GLY A 73 20.47 -13.75 18.45
N CYS A 74 19.59 -13.43 19.39
CA CYS A 74 18.67 -12.31 19.31
C CYS A 74 17.81 -12.35 18.03
N PHE A 75 17.13 -13.47 17.80
CA PHE A 75 16.31 -13.67 16.58
C PHE A 75 15.11 -12.70 16.51
N GLU A 76 14.65 -12.21 17.65
CA GLU A 76 13.56 -11.23 17.76
C GLU A 76 13.92 -9.85 17.18
N GLY A 77 15.21 -9.59 16.97
CA GLY A 77 15.76 -8.29 16.66
C GLY A 77 16.43 -7.64 17.88
N ILE A 78 17.40 -6.76 17.64
CA ILE A 78 18.14 -6.09 18.71
C ILE A 78 17.25 -5.16 19.53
N PRO A 79 17.54 -4.92 20.82
CA PRO A 79 16.66 -4.13 21.71
C PRO A 79 16.30 -2.76 21.18
N SER A 80 17.28 -2.00 20.64
CA SER A 80 17.03 -0.67 20.09
C SER A 80 16.15 -0.72 18.84
N ALA A 81 16.26 -1.75 17.99
CA ALA A 81 15.41 -1.89 16.82
C ALA A 81 13.97 -2.29 17.20
N ARG A 82 13.80 -3.14 18.21
CA ARG A 82 12.46 -3.48 18.75
C ARG A 82 11.79 -2.27 19.39
N LYS A 83 12.56 -1.43 20.11
CA LYS A 83 12.04 -0.17 20.66
C LYS A 83 11.55 0.75 19.54
N LEU A 84 12.37 0.94 18.51
CA LEU A 84 11.99 1.74 17.34
C LEU A 84 10.76 1.15 16.64
N ALA A 85 10.69 -0.17 16.46
CA ALA A 85 9.52 -0.85 15.90
C ALA A 85 8.24 -0.57 16.71
N GLY A 86 8.33 -0.58 18.04
CA GLY A 86 7.22 -0.22 18.92
C GLY A 86 6.75 1.21 18.72
N GLU A 87 7.67 2.15 18.55
CA GLU A 87 7.35 3.56 18.25
C GLU A 87 6.67 3.72 16.88
N PHE A 88 7.07 2.94 15.86
CA PHE A 88 6.43 2.92 14.55
C PHE A 88 5.01 2.35 14.57
N LEU A 89 4.81 1.29 15.34
CA LEU A 89 3.57 0.52 15.34
C LEU A 89 2.58 0.96 16.42
N GLY A 90 3.05 1.73 17.41
CA GLY A 90 2.24 2.17 18.54
C GLY A 90 1.98 1.07 19.58
N CYS A 91 2.91 0.14 19.78
CA CYS A 91 2.81 -0.93 20.76
C CYS A 91 4.12 -1.09 21.57
N PRO A 92 4.11 -1.78 22.73
CA PRO A 92 5.30 -2.05 23.50
C PRO A 92 6.36 -2.84 22.72
N ALA A 93 7.65 -2.57 22.97
CA ALA A 93 8.77 -3.25 22.31
C ALA A 93 8.72 -4.78 22.48
N GLU A 94 8.19 -5.29 23.60
CA GLU A 94 8.01 -6.70 23.88
C GLU A 94 7.00 -7.38 22.97
N GLN A 95 6.12 -6.60 22.36
CA GLN A 95 5.10 -7.03 21.40
C GLN A 95 5.57 -6.89 19.95
N THR A 96 6.88 -6.67 19.73
CA THR A 96 7.43 -6.49 18.37
C THR A 96 8.52 -7.51 18.05
N LEU A 97 8.65 -7.79 16.75
CA LEU A 97 9.84 -8.45 16.18
C LEU A 97 10.37 -7.60 15.03
N VAL A 98 11.69 -7.65 14.83
CA VAL A 98 12.37 -6.97 13.72
C VAL A 98 13.02 -8.01 12.84
N LEU A 99 12.46 -8.19 11.62
CA LEU A 99 12.79 -9.32 10.76
C LEU A 99 12.96 -8.87 9.29
N GLY A 100 13.88 -9.51 8.59
CA GLY A 100 14.05 -9.34 7.15
C GLY A 100 14.22 -7.90 6.69
N SER A 101 14.01 -7.67 5.40
CA SER A 101 14.21 -6.39 4.74
C SER A 101 12.91 -5.61 4.42
N SER A 102 11.74 -6.23 4.60
CA SER A 102 10.44 -5.61 4.28
C SER A 102 9.30 -6.21 5.09
N SER A 103 8.21 -5.46 5.26
CA SER A 103 6.98 -5.95 5.87
C SER A 103 6.36 -7.10 5.06
N LEU A 104 6.38 -7.01 3.73
CA LEU A 104 5.76 -7.99 2.83
C LEU A 104 6.21 -9.44 3.09
N LEU A 105 7.50 -9.65 3.38
CA LEU A 105 8.01 -10.97 3.74
C LEU A 105 7.39 -11.48 5.04
N ILE A 106 7.31 -10.61 6.04
CA ILE A 106 6.74 -10.94 7.36
C ILE A 106 5.23 -11.22 7.24
N GLU A 107 4.52 -10.45 6.43
CA GLU A 107 3.10 -10.64 6.11
C GLU A 107 2.84 -12.01 5.50
N HIS A 108 3.65 -12.40 4.52
CA HIS A 108 3.59 -13.73 3.92
C HIS A 108 3.86 -14.84 4.94
N ASP A 109 4.91 -14.70 5.75
CA ASP A 109 5.31 -15.71 6.72
C ASP A 109 4.26 -15.91 7.82
N ILE A 110 3.67 -14.82 8.34
CA ILE A 110 2.64 -14.94 9.39
C ILE A 110 1.30 -15.41 8.82
N ALA A 111 0.92 -14.99 7.61
CA ALA A 111 -0.25 -15.55 6.92
C ALA A 111 -0.09 -17.05 6.69
N GLY A 112 1.09 -17.48 6.25
CA GLY A 112 1.45 -18.89 6.11
C GLY A 112 1.44 -19.66 7.45
N MET A 113 1.81 -19.01 8.54
CA MET A 113 1.69 -19.59 9.88
C MET A 113 0.23 -19.82 10.27
N PHE A 114 -0.64 -18.81 10.11
CA PHE A 114 -2.08 -18.96 10.38
C PHE A 114 -2.69 -20.04 9.50
N TRP A 115 -2.32 -20.08 8.23
CA TRP A 115 -2.77 -21.09 7.28
C TRP A 115 -2.45 -22.51 7.74
N ARG A 116 -1.20 -22.78 8.14
CA ARG A 116 -0.72 -24.14 8.42
C ARG A 116 -0.76 -24.55 9.89
N CYS A 117 -0.82 -23.60 10.82
CA CYS A 117 -0.61 -23.87 12.24
C CYS A 117 -1.70 -23.32 13.14
N GLY A 118 -2.55 -22.44 12.63
CA GLY A 118 -3.46 -21.64 13.46
C GLY A 118 -2.73 -20.67 14.38
N SER A 119 -3.44 -20.00 15.27
CA SER A 119 -2.90 -19.08 16.27
C SER A 119 -3.85 -18.89 17.44
N CYS A 120 -3.32 -18.66 18.65
CA CYS A 120 -4.08 -18.39 19.87
C CYS A 120 -5.13 -19.48 20.17
N GLY A 121 -4.75 -20.74 19.96
CA GLY A 121 -5.62 -21.89 20.20
C GLY A 121 -6.64 -22.18 19.09
N SER A 122 -6.64 -21.41 18.01
CA SER A 122 -7.44 -21.73 16.82
C SER A 122 -6.82 -22.86 15.99
N GLU A 123 -7.65 -23.56 15.25
CA GLU A 123 -7.18 -24.53 14.26
C GLU A 123 -6.50 -23.83 13.06
N PRO A 124 -5.62 -24.53 12.32
CA PRO A 124 -5.09 -24.07 11.04
C PRO A 124 -6.20 -23.70 10.05
N TRP A 125 -6.02 -22.64 9.29
CA TRP A 125 -7.02 -22.25 8.29
C TRP A 125 -7.17 -23.25 7.15
N ASP A 126 -6.10 -24.01 6.81
CA ASP A 126 -6.20 -25.11 5.83
C ASP A 126 -7.07 -26.26 6.32
N ALA A 127 -7.10 -26.51 7.63
CA ALA A 127 -7.97 -27.52 8.25
C ALA A 127 -9.46 -27.12 8.19
N TYR A 128 -9.77 -25.82 8.18
CA TYR A 128 -11.13 -25.33 8.01
C TYR A 128 -11.78 -25.84 6.71
N GLU A 129 -11.08 -25.72 5.59
CA GLU A 129 -11.60 -26.20 4.29
C GLU A 129 -11.91 -27.70 4.31
N ALA A 130 -11.02 -28.49 4.92
CA ALA A 130 -11.24 -29.94 5.04
C ALA A 130 -12.43 -30.29 5.94
N ALA A 131 -12.69 -29.50 7.01
CA ALA A 131 -13.78 -29.71 7.94
C ALA A 131 -15.14 -29.22 7.42
N HIS A 132 -15.17 -28.35 6.39
CA HIS A 132 -16.38 -27.70 5.88
C HIS A 132 -16.63 -28.00 4.38
N ASP A 133 -16.50 -29.25 3.99
CA ASP A 133 -16.82 -29.73 2.62
C ASP A 133 -16.12 -28.95 1.49
N GLY A 134 -14.91 -28.45 1.74
CA GLY A 134 -14.14 -27.67 0.78
C GLY A 134 -14.55 -26.19 0.66
N LYS A 135 -15.34 -25.67 1.61
CA LYS A 135 -15.65 -24.23 1.69
C LYS A 135 -14.36 -23.44 1.85
N LYS A 136 -14.09 -22.57 0.89
CA LYS A 136 -12.85 -21.78 0.86
C LYS A 136 -12.74 -20.80 2.03
N VAL A 137 -11.54 -20.74 2.60
CA VAL A 137 -11.16 -19.63 3.47
C VAL A 137 -11.11 -18.35 2.65
N LYS A 138 -11.59 -17.26 3.22
CA LYS A 138 -11.72 -15.95 2.57
C LYS A 138 -10.99 -14.87 3.33
N PHE A 139 -10.54 -13.86 2.58
CA PHE A 139 -9.93 -12.66 3.12
C PHE A 139 -10.55 -11.42 2.48
N LEU A 140 -10.95 -10.44 3.28
CA LEU A 140 -11.47 -9.18 2.77
C LEU A 140 -10.33 -8.31 2.23
N CYS A 141 -10.56 -7.75 1.06
CA CYS A 141 -9.62 -6.97 0.30
C CYS A 141 -10.23 -5.61 -0.04
N PRO A 142 -9.96 -4.55 0.75
CA PRO A 142 -10.36 -3.19 0.39
C PRO A 142 -9.81 -2.81 -0.98
N VAL A 143 -10.69 -2.34 -1.88
CA VAL A 143 -10.37 -2.01 -3.27
C VAL A 143 -10.84 -0.59 -3.65
N PRO A 144 -10.03 0.16 -4.45
CA PRO A 144 -8.72 -0.24 -4.97
C PRO A 144 -7.69 -0.40 -3.84
N GLY A 145 -6.80 -1.40 -3.94
CA GLY A 145 -5.88 -1.79 -2.89
C GLY A 145 -4.51 -2.25 -3.37
N TYR A 146 -3.69 -2.80 -2.46
CA TYR A 146 -2.34 -3.21 -2.75
C TYR A 146 -2.27 -4.64 -3.30
N ASP A 147 -1.87 -4.77 -4.56
CA ASP A 147 -1.81 -6.02 -5.33
C ASP A 147 -1.00 -7.14 -4.67
N ARG A 148 0.05 -6.79 -3.89
CA ARG A 148 0.88 -7.79 -3.22
C ARG A 148 0.16 -8.48 -2.07
N HIS A 149 -0.69 -7.78 -1.33
CA HIS A 149 -1.54 -8.38 -0.30
C HIS A 149 -2.46 -9.45 -0.91
N PHE A 150 -3.11 -9.12 -2.01
CA PHE A 150 -3.97 -10.06 -2.74
C PHE A 150 -3.18 -11.26 -3.28
N GLY A 151 -1.92 -11.02 -3.66
CA GLY A 151 -1.00 -12.07 -4.09
C GLY A 151 -0.65 -13.04 -2.97
N ILE A 152 -0.42 -12.59 -1.74
CA ILE A 152 -0.13 -13.45 -0.57
C ILE A 152 -1.28 -14.40 -0.31
N THR A 153 -2.50 -13.87 -0.20
CA THR A 153 -3.68 -14.69 0.06
C THR A 153 -3.99 -15.65 -1.08
N ALA A 154 -3.85 -15.19 -2.33
CA ALA A 154 -4.02 -16.06 -3.50
C ALA A 154 -3.00 -17.21 -3.57
N ASP A 155 -1.73 -16.95 -3.22
CA ASP A 155 -0.67 -17.97 -3.18
C ASP A 155 -0.97 -19.08 -2.15
N LEU A 156 -1.58 -18.71 -1.03
CA LEU A 156 -2.03 -19.65 0.00
C LEU A 156 -3.36 -20.37 -0.37
N GLY A 157 -3.99 -20.04 -1.50
CA GLY A 157 -5.26 -20.60 -1.91
C GLY A 157 -6.49 -19.97 -1.23
N ILE A 158 -6.30 -18.88 -0.49
CA ILE A 158 -7.36 -18.10 0.17
C ILE A 158 -8.10 -17.25 -0.88
N GLU A 159 -9.43 -17.27 -0.84
CA GLU A 159 -10.27 -16.48 -1.73
C GLU A 159 -10.26 -14.99 -1.31
N ASN A 160 -9.92 -14.13 -2.23
CA ASN A 160 -9.95 -12.68 -2.03
C ASN A 160 -11.34 -12.12 -2.30
N VAL A 161 -11.96 -11.51 -1.31
CA VAL A 161 -13.29 -10.89 -1.39
C VAL A 161 -13.12 -9.37 -1.42
N PRO A 162 -13.40 -8.69 -2.53
CA PRO A 162 -13.27 -7.24 -2.62
C PRO A 162 -14.34 -6.55 -1.77
N VAL A 163 -13.94 -5.46 -1.10
CA VAL A 163 -14.82 -4.53 -0.37
C VAL A 163 -14.45 -3.11 -0.80
N ALA A 164 -15.43 -2.27 -1.08
CA ALA A 164 -15.18 -0.91 -1.55
C ALA A 164 -14.45 -0.06 -0.50
N MET A 165 -13.52 0.79 -0.96
CA MET A 165 -12.95 1.88 -0.16
C MET A 165 -13.88 3.09 -0.20
N THR A 166 -13.99 3.78 0.93
CA THR A 166 -14.63 5.09 1.10
C THR A 166 -13.58 6.14 1.46
N ASP A 167 -13.98 7.40 1.61
CA ASP A 167 -13.08 8.47 2.06
C ASP A 167 -12.55 8.29 3.49
N ASN A 168 -13.13 7.36 4.25
CA ASN A 168 -12.80 7.09 5.66
C ASN A 168 -12.12 5.72 5.89
N GLY A 169 -11.85 4.96 4.85
CA GLY A 169 -11.37 3.58 4.90
C GLY A 169 -12.32 2.61 4.18
N PRO A 170 -12.27 1.30 4.45
CA PRO A 170 -13.20 0.35 3.84
C PRO A 170 -14.65 0.65 4.22
N ASP A 171 -15.59 0.26 3.37
CA ASP A 171 -17.03 0.31 3.67
C ASP A 171 -17.32 -0.64 4.86
N MET A 172 -17.37 -0.04 6.05
CA MET A 172 -17.53 -0.80 7.29
C MET A 172 -18.91 -1.46 7.43
N ASP A 173 -19.94 -0.92 6.79
CA ASP A 173 -21.27 -1.57 6.84
C ASP A 173 -21.22 -2.89 6.07
N GLU A 174 -20.52 -2.92 4.93
CA GLU A 174 -20.31 -4.13 4.16
C GLU A 174 -19.34 -5.10 4.88
N VAL A 175 -18.24 -4.60 5.45
CA VAL A 175 -17.28 -5.41 6.23
C VAL A 175 -17.99 -6.12 7.37
N GLU A 176 -18.69 -5.39 8.23
CA GLU A 176 -19.40 -5.94 9.40
C GLU A 176 -20.45 -6.96 8.99
N ARG A 177 -21.23 -6.66 7.95
CA ARG A 177 -22.24 -7.57 7.40
C ARG A 177 -21.63 -8.90 6.95
N LEU A 178 -20.50 -8.85 6.24
CA LEU A 178 -19.83 -10.03 5.72
C LEU A 178 -19.21 -10.88 6.85
N VAL A 179 -18.44 -10.27 7.75
CA VAL A 179 -17.73 -11.01 8.81
C VAL A 179 -18.66 -11.57 9.88
N ALA A 180 -19.83 -10.95 10.10
CA ALA A 180 -20.84 -11.47 11.01
C ALA A 180 -21.61 -12.66 10.43
N ALA A 181 -21.71 -12.77 9.09
CA ALA A 181 -22.50 -13.80 8.40
C ALA A 181 -21.69 -15.04 7.98
N ASP A 182 -20.37 -14.92 7.83
CA ASP A 182 -19.53 -15.96 7.21
C ASP A 182 -18.25 -16.24 8.01
N ASP A 183 -18.22 -17.39 8.68
CA ASP A 183 -17.10 -17.87 9.49
C ASP A 183 -15.87 -18.33 8.67
N SER A 184 -15.99 -18.42 7.34
CA SER A 184 -14.86 -18.67 6.45
C SER A 184 -14.01 -17.42 6.20
N ILE A 185 -14.50 -16.22 6.54
CA ILE A 185 -13.76 -14.98 6.43
C ILE A 185 -12.80 -14.86 7.62
N LYS A 186 -11.51 -15.11 7.37
CA LYS A 186 -10.48 -15.18 8.40
C LYS A 186 -9.70 -13.90 8.60
N GLY A 187 -9.87 -12.92 7.73
CA GLY A 187 -9.17 -11.65 7.92
C GLY A 187 -9.48 -10.58 6.89
N ILE A 188 -8.84 -9.43 7.10
CA ILE A 188 -8.91 -8.25 6.24
C ILE A 188 -7.52 -7.64 6.08
N TRP A 189 -7.17 -7.23 4.86
CA TRP A 189 -6.00 -6.40 4.59
C TRP A 189 -6.32 -4.92 4.79
N CYS A 190 -5.46 -4.21 5.53
CA CYS A 190 -5.61 -2.77 5.76
C CYS A 190 -4.29 -2.06 5.49
N VAL A 191 -4.31 -1.00 4.68
CA VAL A 191 -3.24 0.00 4.57
C VAL A 191 -3.80 1.31 5.13
N PRO A 192 -3.68 1.55 6.46
CA PRO A 192 -4.57 2.47 7.16
C PRO A 192 -4.22 3.95 7.02
N LYS A 193 -2.96 4.29 6.73
CA LYS A 193 -2.53 5.66 6.52
C LYS A 193 -1.98 5.80 5.12
N TYR A 194 -2.48 6.81 4.39
CA TYR A 194 -2.09 7.07 2.99
C TYR A 194 -2.16 5.82 2.11
N SER A 195 -3.29 5.13 2.17
CA SER A 195 -3.56 3.83 1.51
C SER A 195 -3.05 3.77 0.07
N ASN A 196 -2.56 2.63 -0.32
CA ASN A 196 -2.15 2.33 -1.70
C ASN A 196 -3.33 1.70 -2.47
N PRO A 197 -3.89 2.35 -3.52
CA PRO A 197 -3.41 3.59 -4.16
C PRO A 197 -4.13 4.87 -3.72
N THR A 198 -5.16 4.80 -2.86
CA THR A 198 -6.12 5.90 -2.65
C THR A 198 -5.53 7.12 -1.93
N GLY A 199 -4.47 6.96 -1.16
CA GLY A 199 -3.92 8.02 -0.32
C GLY A 199 -4.79 8.38 0.89
N ILE A 200 -5.85 7.62 1.15
CA ILE A 200 -6.80 7.84 2.25
C ILE A 200 -6.19 7.38 3.56
N THR A 201 -6.48 8.09 4.64
CA THR A 201 -6.21 7.69 6.02
C THR A 201 -7.51 7.26 6.69
N PHE A 202 -7.51 6.10 7.36
CA PHE A 202 -8.70 5.56 8.03
C PHE A 202 -9.11 6.48 9.17
N SER A 203 -10.42 6.78 9.27
CA SER A 203 -10.98 7.53 10.38
C SER A 203 -10.90 6.74 11.69
N GLU A 204 -10.90 7.44 12.83
CA GLU A 204 -10.97 6.80 14.15
C GLU A 204 -12.20 5.90 14.27
N ASP A 205 -13.34 6.29 13.69
CA ASP A 205 -14.55 5.48 13.67
C ASP A 205 -14.35 4.16 12.93
N THR A 206 -13.70 4.19 11.77
CA THR A 206 -13.34 2.98 11.02
C THR A 206 -12.44 2.05 11.83
N VAL A 207 -11.38 2.59 12.47
CA VAL A 207 -10.46 1.79 13.28
C VAL A 207 -11.19 1.17 14.47
N ARG A 208 -12.04 1.94 15.15
CA ARG A 208 -12.85 1.44 16.28
C ARG A 208 -13.80 0.33 15.83
N ARG A 209 -14.55 0.52 14.75
CA ARG A 209 -15.47 -0.49 14.19
C ARG A 209 -14.74 -1.78 13.83
N LEU A 210 -13.55 -1.71 13.23
CA LEU A 210 -12.73 -2.88 12.89
C LEU A 210 -12.38 -3.75 14.09
N VAL A 211 -12.06 -3.14 15.24
CA VAL A 211 -11.69 -3.89 16.44
C VAL A 211 -12.90 -4.34 17.26
N GLU A 212 -14.01 -3.58 17.24
CA GLU A 212 -15.20 -3.85 18.03
C GLU A 212 -16.20 -4.78 17.33
N MET A 213 -16.20 -4.87 16.00
CA MET A 213 -17.19 -5.64 15.24
C MET A 213 -17.27 -7.10 15.66
N PRO A 214 -18.49 -7.67 15.79
CA PRO A 214 -18.66 -9.10 15.98
C PRO A 214 -18.25 -9.86 14.71
N THR A 215 -17.54 -10.97 14.88
CA THR A 215 -17.10 -11.84 13.79
C THR A 215 -17.61 -13.25 13.99
N ALA A 216 -18.13 -13.91 12.94
CA ALA A 216 -18.52 -15.32 12.98
C ALA A 216 -17.28 -16.23 13.17
N ALA A 217 -16.14 -15.85 12.58
CA ALA A 217 -14.86 -16.52 12.80
C ALA A 217 -14.20 -16.03 14.10
N PRO A 218 -13.97 -16.88 15.11
CA PRO A 218 -13.30 -16.48 16.35
C PRO A 218 -11.82 -16.17 16.15
N ASP A 219 -11.25 -16.67 15.07
CA ASP A 219 -9.86 -16.54 14.66
C ASP A 219 -9.65 -15.48 13.56
N PHE A 220 -10.57 -14.55 13.41
CA PHE A 220 -10.46 -13.42 12.48
C PHE A 220 -9.26 -12.54 12.82
N ARG A 221 -8.51 -12.08 11.78
CA ARG A 221 -7.32 -11.24 11.91
C ARG A 221 -7.41 -9.96 11.08
N ILE A 222 -6.88 -8.86 11.64
CA ILE A 222 -6.70 -7.59 10.96
C ILE A 222 -5.23 -7.47 10.61
N PHE A 223 -4.89 -7.56 9.32
CA PHE A 223 -3.54 -7.35 8.81
C PHE A 223 -3.37 -5.86 8.53
N TRP A 224 -2.63 -5.18 9.42
CA TRP A 224 -2.52 -3.74 9.51
C TRP A 224 -1.17 -3.27 8.96
N ASP A 225 -1.04 -3.17 7.62
CA ASP A 225 0.19 -2.70 6.96
C ASP A 225 0.29 -1.17 7.01
N ASN A 226 0.97 -0.65 8.03
CA ASN A 226 1.20 0.77 8.23
C ASN A 226 2.46 1.26 7.48
N ALA A 227 2.57 0.89 6.20
CA ALA A 227 3.73 1.15 5.34
C ALA A 227 4.06 2.65 5.19
N TYR A 228 3.07 3.51 5.39
CA TYR A 228 3.18 4.97 5.16
C TYR A 228 3.01 5.80 6.44
N CYS A 229 3.17 5.22 7.62
CA CYS A 229 2.91 5.87 8.92
C CYS A 229 3.66 7.20 9.13
N VAL A 230 4.79 7.42 8.45
CA VAL A 230 5.65 8.62 8.55
C VAL A 230 5.85 9.32 7.19
N HIS A 231 4.99 9.06 6.21
CA HIS A 231 5.15 9.57 4.84
C HIS A 231 4.27 10.80 4.58
N ASP A 232 4.25 11.71 5.52
CA ASP A 232 3.56 12.99 5.38
C ASP A 232 4.26 13.86 4.33
N LEU A 233 3.49 14.52 3.45
CA LEU A 233 4.02 15.44 2.43
C LEU A 233 3.97 16.90 2.87
N TYR A 234 3.09 17.24 3.81
CA TYR A 234 2.81 18.61 4.27
C TYR A 234 2.93 18.68 5.80
N ASP A 235 3.01 19.90 6.34
CA ASP A 235 3.09 20.13 7.79
C ASP A 235 1.79 19.74 8.50
N GLU A 236 0.65 19.90 7.83
CA GLU A 236 -0.64 19.42 8.31
C GLU A 236 -0.77 17.94 7.92
N THR A 237 -0.64 17.05 8.90
CA THR A 237 -0.61 15.61 8.72
C THR A 237 -1.95 14.97 9.06
N ASP A 238 -2.22 13.81 8.44
CA ASP A 238 -3.34 12.99 8.85
C ASP A 238 -3.01 12.23 10.14
N GLU A 239 -3.97 12.20 11.06
CA GLU A 239 -3.86 11.42 12.28
C GLU A 239 -4.52 10.04 12.10
N LEU A 240 -3.83 9.01 12.55
CA LEU A 240 -4.33 7.64 12.57
C LEU A 240 -4.48 7.18 14.03
N ALA A 241 -5.66 6.72 14.39
CA ALA A 241 -5.91 6.17 15.72
C ALA A 241 -5.04 4.93 16.00
N ASN A 242 -4.58 4.79 17.25
CA ASN A 242 -3.79 3.63 17.65
C ASN A 242 -4.70 2.39 17.77
N ILE A 243 -4.56 1.47 16.83
CA ILE A 243 -5.37 0.26 16.76
C ILE A 243 -5.14 -0.67 17.96
N PHE A 244 -3.93 -0.72 18.55
CA PHE A 244 -3.64 -1.55 19.71
C PHE A 244 -4.36 -1.07 20.99
N ASP A 245 -4.45 0.25 21.17
CA ASP A 245 -5.17 0.82 22.32
C ASP A 245 -6.68 0.57 22.21
N LEU A 246 -7.22 0.74 21.01
CA LEU A 246 -8.63 0.44 20.74
C LEU A 246 -8.93 -1.05 20.87
N ALA A 247 -8.09 -1.93 20.33
CA ALA A 247 -8.26 -3.38 20.44
C ALA A 247 -8.17 -3.87 21.90
N ARG A 248 -7.26 -3.27 22.71
CA ARG A 248 -7.14 -3.55 24.14
C ARG A 248 -8.41 -3.17 24.88
N THR A 249 -8.97 -2.02 24.57
CA THR A 249 -10.22 -1.55 25.14
C THR A 249 -11.39 -2.45 24.77
N ALA A 250 -11.42 -2.96 23.54
CA ALA A 250 -12.44 -3.87 23.03
C ALA A 250 -12.23 -5.34 23.49
N GLY A 251 -11.07 -5.70 24.05
CA GLY A 251 -10.72 -7.08 24.40
C GLY A 251 -10.48 -7.98 23.18
N THR A 252 -10.02 -7.41 22.08
CA THR A 252 -9.79 -8.07 20.77
C THR A 252 -8.34 -7.98 20.30
N GLU A 253 -7.40 -7.85 21.23
CA GLU A 253 -5.98 -7.64 20.96
C GLU A 253 -5.36 -8.69 20.01
N ASP A 254 -5.80 -9.95 20.14
CA ASP A 254 -5.32 -11.05 19.30
C ASP A 254 -5.72 -10.93 17.83
N ARG A 255 -6.68 -10.05 17.50
CA ARG A 255 -7.09 -9.80 16.12
C ARG A 255 -6.06 -8.98 15.33
N VAL A 256 -5.29 -8.14 16.00
CA VAL A 256 -4.41 -7.16 15.35
C VAL A 256 -3.04 -7.74 15.08
N VAL A 257 -2.62 -7.69 13.83
CA VAL A 257 -1.25 -7.96 13.39
C VAL A 257 -0.80 -6.78 12.55
N ALA A 258 0.08 -5.96 13.12
CA ALA A 258 0.52 -4.72 12.49
C ALA A 258 1.93 -4.85 11.90
N PHE A 259 2.13 -4.20 10.77
CA PHE A 259 3.38 -4.23 10.02
C PHE A 259 3.85 -2.83 9.66
N ALA A 260 5.16 -2.66 9.57
CA ALA A 260 5.82 -1.51 8.96
C ALA A 260 7.21 -1.90 8.47
N SER A 261 7.86 -1.03 7.73
CA SER A 261 9.26 -1.23 7.33
C SER A 261 9.96 0.08 7.00
N THR A 262 11.28 0.05 6.97
CA THR A 262 12.08 1.20 6.50
C THR A 262 12.33 1.17 4.99
N SER A 263 11.67 0.29 4.23
CA SER A 263 11.90 0.10 2.79
C SER A 263 11.72 1.38 1.95
N LYS A 264 10.84 2.29 2.36
CA LYS A 264 10.62 3.58 1.69
C LYS A 264 11.19 4.77 2.47
N ILE A 265 11.93 4.49 3.55
CA ILE A 265 12.55 5.48 4.44
C ILE A 265 14.06 5.54 4.21
N THR A 266 14.69 4.36 4.06
CA THR A 266 16.13 4.20 3.86
C THR A 266 16.41 3.54 2.49
N PHE A 267 16.78 2.27 2.49
CA PHE A 267 17.11 1.52 1.27
C PHE A 267 16.07 0.43 1.01
N PRO A 268 15.33 0.49 -0.11
CA PRO A 268 14.35 -0.56 -0.43
C PRO A 268 14.93 -1.98 -0.49
N GLY A 269 16.19 -2.10 -0.92
CA GLY A 269 16.89 -3.39 -1.01
C GLY A 269 17.56 -3.85 0.29
N ALA A 270 17.60 -3.00 1.33
CA ALA A 270 18.30 -3.25 2.58
C ALA A 270 17.61 -2.55 3.78
N GLY A 271 16.29 -2.51 3.77
CA GLY A 271 15.48 -2.04 4.88
C GLY A 271 15.45 -3.02 6.05
N ILE A 272 14.67 -2.70 7.07
CA ILE A 272 14.28 -3.60 8.15
C ILE A 272 12.76 -3.63 8.26
N GLY A 273 12.18 -4.81 8.45
CA GLY A 273 10.76 -5.02 8.61
C GLY A 273 10.35 -5.17 10.07
N PHE A 274 9.18 -4.68 10.41
CA PHE A 274 8.61 -4.72 11.75
C PHE A 274 7.29 -5.47 11.75
N ILE A 275 7.04 -6.25 12.80
CA ILE A 275 5.73 -6.79 13.15
C ILE A 275 5.43 -6.48 14.60
N GLY A 276 4.19 -6.10 14.87
CA GLY A 276 3.63 -5.96 16.21
C GLY A 276 2.30 -6.70 16.32
N ALA A 277 2.08 -7.38 17.44
CA ALA A 277 0.83 -8.08 17.72
C ALA A 277 0.67 -8.28 19.24
N SER A 278 -0.42 -8.93 19.66
CA SER A 278 -0.57 -9.33 21.06
C SER A 278 0.57 -10.24 21.54
N PRO A 279 0.82 -10.30 22.85
CA PRO A 279 1.83 -11.19 23.40
C PRO A 279 1.64 -12.67 23.01
N ALA A 280 0.38 -13.11 22.88
CA ALA A 280 0.05 -14.48 22.51
C ALA A 280 0.44 -14.76 21.03
N VAL A 281 0.08 -13.88 20.11
CA VAL A 281 0.44 -14.00 18.68
C VAL A 281 1.95 -13.93 18.50
N ILE A 282 2.66 -12.98 19.16
CA ILE A 282 4.12 -12.86 19.11
C ILE A 282 4.80 -14.12 19.63
N ALA A 283 4.33 -14.69 20.74
CA ALA A 283 4.91 -15.91 21.30
C ALA A 283 4.79 -17.10 20.35
N GLU A 284 3.64 -17.28 19.72
CA GLU A 284 3.41 -18.36 18.75
C GLU A 284 4.23 -18.18 17.48
N PHE A 285 4.26 -16.96 16.92
CA PHE A 285 5.08 -16.65 15.75
C PHE A 285 6.56 -16.87 16.03
N SER A 286 7.04 -16.37 17.18
CA SER A 286 8.42 -16.59 17.65
C SER A 286 8.78 -18.08 17.79
N LYS A 287 7.86 -18.90 18.30
CA LYS A 287 8.05 -20.35 18.39
C LYS A 287 8.26 -20.98 17.01
N ARG A 288 7.58 -20.52 15.98
CA ARG A 288 7.74 -21.02 14.60
C ARG A 288 9.01 -20.50 13.95
N LEU A 289 9.30 -19.21 14.13
CA LEU A 289 10.55 -18.60 13.61
C LEU A 289 11.80 -19.30 14.13
N LYS A 290 11.83 -19.71 15.39
CA LYS A 290 12.96 -20.44 16.00
C LYS A 290 13.32 -21.74 15.29
N ALA A 291 12.40 -22.32 14.54
CA ALA A 291 12.69 -23.54 13.77
C ALA A 291 13.60 -23.28 12.55
N GLY A 292 13.62 -22.05 12.04
CA GLY A 292 14.40 -21.71 10.85
C GLY A 292 15.30 -20.48 10.99
N LEU A 293 15.16 -19.73 12.09
CA LEU A 293 15.88 -18.47 12.30
C LEU A 293 16.62 -18.48 13.64
N ILE A 294 17.95 -18.41 13.60
CA ILE A 294 18.79 -18.25 14.80
C ILE A 294 19.03 -16.76 15.08
N SER A 295 19.18 -15.97 14.03
CA SER A 295 19.53 -14.54 14.11
C SER A 295 19.01 -13.82 12.88
N ALA A 296 18.39 -12.69 13.08
CA ALA A 296 18.13 -11.73 11.99
C ALA A 296 19.44 -11.01 11.61
N ASP A 297 19.42 -10.19 10.54
CA ASP A 297 20.54 -9.32 10.16
C ASP A 297 20.70 -8.16 11.15
N LYS A 298 21.39 -8.45 12.25
CA LYS A 298 21.59 -7.50 13.35
C LYS A 298 22.49 -6.32 12.97
N LEU A 299 23.44 -6.51 12.05
CA LEU A 299 24.28 -5.39 11.59
C LEU A 299 23.44 -4.39 10.80
N ASN A 300 22.53 -4.87 9.98
CA ASN A 300 21.61 -3.96 9.29
C ASN A 300 20.66 -3.26 10.27
N GLN A 301 20.15 -3.95 11.27
CA GLN A 301 19.34 -3.34 12.34
C GLN A 301 20.15 -2.28 13.12
N LEU A 302 21.37 -2.59 13.54
CA LEU A 302 22.26 -1.67 14.27
C LEU A 302 22.55 -0.41 13.45
N ARG A 303 22.82 -0.57 12.17
CA ARG A 303 23.03 0.56 11.25
C ARG A 303 21.80 1.47 11.19
N HIS A 304 20.60 0.89 11.10
CA HIS A 304 19.36 1.65 11.07
C HIS A 304 19.12 2.43 12.38
N VAL A 305 19.22 1.78 13.53
CA VAL A 305 18.97 2.46 14.82
C VAL A 305 20.03 3.49 15.19
N ARG A 306 21.23 3.40 14.63
CA ARG A 306 22.24 4.45 14.79
C ARG A 306 22.00 5.63 13.86
N PHE A 307 21.44 5.39 12.69
CA PHE A 307 21.05 6.45 11.75
C PHE A 307 19.76 7.14 12.16
N LEU A 308 18.78 6.38 12.61
CA LEU A 308 17.43 6.80 12.99
C LEU A 308 17.12 6.25 14.40
N PRO A 309 17.66 6.87 15.47
CA PRO A 309 17.58 6.29 16.82
C PRO A 309 16.21 6.38 17.48
N THR A 310 15.33 7.28 17.01
CA THR A 310 13.98 7.50 17.55
C THR A 310 13.00 7.82 16.44
N ILE A 311 11.71 7.75 16.74
CA ILE A 311 10.66 8.13 15.77
C ILE A 311 10.73 9.61 15.38
N GLU A 312 11.21 10.49 16.27
CA GLU A 312 11.43 11.91 15.96
C GLU A 312 12.56 12.07 14.93
N ALA A 313 13.65 11.30 15.08
CA ALA A 313 14.73 11.29 14.09
C ALA A 313 14.26 10.76 12.73
N VAL A 314 13.37 9.76 12.72
CA VAL A 314 12.72 9.27 11.51
C VAL A 314 11.87 10.38 10.88
N LYS A 315 11.00 11.03 11.64
CA LYS A 315 10.15 12.13 11.16
C LYS A 315 10.99 13.27 10.57
N GLU A 316 12.10 13.64 11.22
CA GLU A 316 12.99 14.67 10.69
C GLU A 316 13.69 14.22 9.39
N HIS A 317 14.07 12.95 9.30
CA HIS A 317 14.58 12.39 8.05
C HIS A 317 13.52 12.41 6.93
N MET A 318 12.27 12.09 7.27
CA MET A 318 11.17 12.07 6.32
C MET A 318 10.78 13.44 5.77
N LYS A 319 11.08 14.54 6.46
CA LYS A 319 10.94 15.89 5.89
C LYS A 319 11.73 16.07 4.60
N LYS A 320 12.93 15.50 4.52
CA LYS A 320 13.74 15.52 3.28
C LYS A 320 13.08 14.73 2.16
N HIS A 321 12.44 13.60 2.50
CA HIS A 321 11.64 12.84 1.55
C HIS A 321 10.41 13.61 1.09
N ALA A 322 9.73 14.32 2.00
CA ALA A 322 8.60 15.18 1.68
C ALA A 322 8.99 16.32 0.73
N GLU A 323 10.11 17.01 0.99
CA GLU A 323 10.66 18.05 0.10
C GLU A 323 10.93 17.50 -1.31
N PHE A 324 11.39 16.27 -1.41
CA PHE A 324 11.64 15.59 -2.69
C PHE A 324 10.35 15.17 -3.40
N LEU A 325 9.35 14.65 -2.67
CA LEU A 325 8.12 14.09 -3.24
C LEU A 325 7.06 15.15 -3.55
N ARG A 326 6.93 16.18 -2.71
CA ARG A 326 5.88 17.21 -2.80
C ARG A 326 5.76 17.82 -4.20
N PRO A 327 6.83 18.30 -4.85
CA PRO A 327 6.73 18.87 -6.19
C PRO A 327 6.14 17.91 -7.23
N ARG A 328 6.32 16.59 -7.04
CA ARG A 328 5.78 15.55 -7.91
C ARG A 328 4.28 15.38 -7.73
N PHE A 329 3.81 15.38 -6.49
CA PHE A 329 2.38 15.33 -6.19
C PHE A 329 1.66 16.60 -6.65
N GLU A 330 2.29 17.76 -6.46
CA GLU A 330 1.79 19.04 -6.96
C GLU A 330 1.73 19.08 -8.49
N ALA A 331 2.69 18.47 -9.19
CA ALA A 331 2.66 18.34 -10.65
C ALA A 331 1.50 17.45 -11.11
N VAL A 332 1.22 16.32 -10.42
CA VAL A 332 0.06 15.49 -10.73
C VAL A 332 -1.23 16.28 -10.57
N GLU A 333 -1.42 16.93 -9.41
CA GLU A 333 -2.62 17.72 -9.12
C GLU A 333 -2.84 18.82 -10.15
N ARG A 334 -1.82 19.58 -10.44
CA ARG A 334 -1.89 20.67 -11.42
C ARG A 334 -2.24 20.18 -12.82
N LYS A 335 -1.52 19.17 -13.32
CA LYS A 335 -1.72 18.65 -14.69
C LYS A 335 -3.09 18.02 -14.89
N LEU A 336 -3.58 17.27 -13.90
CA LEU A 336 -4.91 16.67 -13.96
C LEU A 336 -6.00 17.74 -13.86
N THR A 337 -5.84 18.74 -12.97
CA THR A 337 -6.79 19.84 -12.84
C THR A 337 -6.86 20.68 -14.11
N GLU A 338 -5.71 21.10 -14.67
CA GLU A 338 -5.63 21.86 -15.93
C GLU A 338 -6.22 21.09 -17.12
N GLY A 339 -5.96 19.78 -17.17
CA GLY A 339 -6.35 18.95 -18.31
C GLY A 339 -7.76 18.37 -18.25
N LEU A 340 -8.24 18.01 -17.05
CA LEU A 340 -9.47 17.21 -16.87
C LEU A 340 -10.47 17.81 -15.84
N GLY A 341 -10.09 18.83 -15.05
CA GLY A 341 -10.85 19.30 -13.90
C GLY A 341 -12.34 19.59 -14.18
N ASP A 342 -12.63 20.31 -15.24
CA ASP A 342 -14.01 20.71 -15.59
C ASP A 342 -14.64 19.82 -16.67
N THR A 343 -14.01 18.73 -17.07
CA THR A 343 -14.43 17.89 -18.18
C THR A 343 -15.44 16.80 -17.80
N GLY A 344 -15.50 16.41 -16.53
CA GLY A 344 -16.22 15.23 -16.07
C GLY A 344 -15.66 13.90 -16.59
N CYS A 345 -14.45 13.91 -17.19
CA CYS A 345 -13.82 12.73 -17.77
C CYS A 345 -13.08 11.86 -16.77
N ALA A 346 -12.80 12.37 -15.58
CA ALA A 346 -12.11 11.66 -14.52
C ALA A 346 -12.34 12.28 -13.15
N THR A 347 -12.00 11.49 -12.11
CA THR A 347 -11.81 11.93 -10.74
C THR A 347 -10.50 11.38 -10.23
N TRP A 348 -9.90 12.00 -9.23
CA TRP A 348 -8.68 11.50 -8.58
C TRP A 348 -8.63 11.90 -7.13
N THR A 349 -7.83 11.18 -6.35
CA THR A 349 -7.61 11.47 -4.93
C THR A 349 -6.58 12.57 -4.74
N HIS A 350 -6.68 13.30 -3.62
CA HIS A 350 -5.79 14.41 -3.25
C HIS A 350 -5.00 14.04 -1.97
N PRO A 351 -4.03 13.10 -2.05
CA PRO A 351 -3.35 12.58 -0.88
C PRO A 351 -2.47 13.62 -0.21
N ARG A 352 -2.45 13.61 1.12
CA ARG A 352 -1.58 14.46 1.94
C ARG A 352 -0.27 13.75 2.32
N GLY A 353 -0.10 12.51 1.86
CA GLY A 353 1.06 11.67 2.11
C GLY A 353 1.08 10.41 1.24
N GLY A 354 2.04 9.53 1.51
CA GLY A 354 2.18 8.28 0.79
C GLY A 354 2.93 8.37 -0.53
N TYR A 355 2.58 7.49 -1.47
CA TYR A 355 3.36 7.28 -2.71
C TYR A 355 2.54 7.28 -3.99
N PHE A 356 1.20 7.40 -3.90
CA PHE A 356 0.31 7.18 -5.02
C PHE A 356 -0.83 8.19 -5.07
N VAL A 357 -1.39 8.34 -6.28
CA VAL A 357 -2.68 8.99 -6.53
C VAL A 357 -3.57 7.97 -7.22
N SER A 358 -4.79 7.78 -6.71
CA SER A 358 -5.81 6.96 -7.36
C SER A 358 -6.56 7.82 -8.36
N PHE A 359 -6.66 7.34 -9.59
CA PHE A 359 -7.33 7.99 -10.69
C PHE A 359 -8.44 7.10 -11.21
N ASP A 360 -9.64 7.64 -11.41
CA ASP A 360 -10.78 6.92 -11.93
C ASP A 360 -11.36 7.63 -13.15
N GLY A 361 -11.36 6.91 -14.28
CA GLY A 361 -12.07 7.31 -15.50
C GLY A 361 -13.49 6.76 -15.54
N PRO A 362 -14.27 7.04 -16.60
CA PRO A 362 -15.55 6.39 -16.84
C PRO A 362 -15.42 4.87 -16.95
N GLU A 363 -16.53 4.16 -16.73
CA GLU A 363 -16.58 2.71 -16.82
C GLU A 363 -16.12 2.21 -18.21
N GLY A 364 -15.26 1.18 -18.24
CA GLY A 364 -14.68 0.61 -19.43
C GLY A 364 -13.55 1.44 -20.08
N SER A 365 -12.97 2.41 -19.34
CA SER A 365 -11.93 3.29 -19.87
C SER A 365 -10.52 2.93 -19.49
N ALA A 366 -10.29 2.34 -18.30
CA ALA A 366 -8.92 2.21 -17.72
C ALA A 366 -7.98 1.38 -18.59
N GLN A 367 -8.41 0.23 -19.10
CA GLN A 367 -7.59 -0.61 -19.97
C GLN A 367 -7.27 0.09 -21.30
N LYS A 368 -8.24 0.80 -21.90
CA LYS A 368 -8.05 1.54 -23.15
C LYS A 368 -7.08 2.70 -22.96
N VAL A 369 -7.23 3.46 -21.86
CA VAL A 369 -6.32 4.56 -21.50
C VAL A 369 -4.89 4.00 -21.28
N ALA A 370 -4.75 2.94 -20.50
CA ALA A 370 -3.45 2.33 -20.25
C ALA A 370 -2.79 1.80 -21.53
N ALA A 371 -3.55 1.19 -22.44
CA ALA A 371 -3.06 0.71 -23.72
C ALA A 371 -2.61 1.86 -24.64
N LEU A 372 -3.38 2.94 -24.70
CA LEU A 372 -3.03 4.12 -25.49
C LEU A 372 -1.80 4.83 -24.91
N CYS A 373 -1.70 4.99 -23.60
CA CYS A 373 -0.50 5.51 -22.94
C CYS A 373 0.75 4.66 -23.29
N ALA A 374 0.62 3.33 -23.27
CA ALA A 374 1.72 2.44 -23.63
C ALA A 374 2.13 2.58 -25.11
N ASP A 375 1.17 2.73 -26.04
CA ASP A 375 1.43 2.99 -27.46
C ASP A 375 2.13 4.35 -27.70
N LEU A 376 1.89 5.31 -26.80
CA LEU A 376 2.52 6.64 -26.80
C LEU A 376 3.82 6.68 -25.99
N GLY A 377 4.31 5.53 -25.49
CA GLY A 377 5.57 5.42 -24.79
C GLY A 377 5.52 5.77 -23.30
N VAL A 378 4.33 5.78 -22.69
CA VAL A 378 4.15 5.99 -21.24
C VAL A 378 3.69 4.71 -20.60
N LYS A 379 4.52 4.16 -19.70
CA LYS A 379 4.21 2.96 -18.94
C LYS A 379 3.45 3.31 -17.64
N LEU A 380 2.26 2.75 -17.49
CA LEU A 380 1.44 2.82 -16.28
C LEU A 380 1.43 1.47 -15.54
N THR A 381 0.98 1.47 -14.29
CA THR A 381 0.58 0.22 -13.61
C THR A 381 -0.53 -0.42 -14.45
N PRO A 382 -0.52 -1.75 -14.68
CA PRO A 382 -1.59 -2.40 -15.43
C PRO A 382 -2.97 -2.09 -14.84
N ALA A 383 -3.93 -1.74 -15.67
CA ALA A 383 -5.31 -1.53 -15.26
C ALA A 383 -5.86 -2.81 -14.61
N GLY A 384 -6.61 -2.67 -13.52
CA GLY A 384 -7.10 -3.79 -12.73
C GLY A 384 -6.11 -4.30 -11.66
N ALA A 385 -4.83 -3.94 -11.68
CA ALA A 385 -3.84 -4.41 -10.70
C ALA A 385 -4.21 -4.07 -9.25
N THR A 386 -5.01 -3.04 -9.03
CA THR A 386 -5.49 -2.60 -7.72
C THR A 386 -6.72 -3.37 -7.21
N TRP A 387 -7.10 -4.44 -7.92
CA TRP A 387 -8.14 -5.40 -7.55
C TRP A 387 -7.58 -6.83 -7.46
N PRO A 388 -8.20 -7.69 -6.62
CA PRO A 388 -7.90 -9.12 -6.62
C PRO A 388 -7.95 -9.74 -8.02
N TYR A 389 -7.00 -10.61 -8.30
CA TYR A 389 -6.89 -11.32 -9.59
C TYR A 389 -6.71 -10.41 -10.82
N GLY A 390 -6.37 -9.12 -10.60
CA GLY A 390 -6.20 -8.14 -11.67
C GLY A 390 -7.49 -7.74 -12.37
N LYS A 391 -8.64 -7.85 -11.70
CA LYS A 391 -9.97 -7.63 -12.30
C LYS A 391 -10.73 -6.52 -11.59
N ASP A 392 -10.62 -5.30 -12.10
CA ASP A 392 -11.55 -4.23 -11.80
C ASP A 392 -12.85 -4.46 -12.57
N PRO A 393 -13.99 -4.75 -11.91
CA PRO A 393 -15.23 -5.07 -12.62
C PRO A 393 -15.81 -3.89 -13.40
N ARG A 394 -15.44 -2.65 -13.04
CA ARG A 394 -15.88 -1.44 -13.72
C ARG A 394 -14.86 -0.91 -14.73
N ASP A 395 -13.64 -1.40 -14.70
CA ASP A 395 -12.54 -0.94 -15.54
C ASP A 395 -12.36 0.59 -15.52
N THR A 396 -12.28 1.16 -14.30
CA THR A 396 -12.21 2.62 -14.08
C THR A 396 -10.87 3.07 -13.55
N ASN A 397 -10.17 2.23 -12.74
CA ASN A 397 -9.09 2.67 -11.89
C ASN A 397 -7.71 2.56 -12.53
N ILE A 398 -6.92 3.62 -12.35
CA ILE A 398 -5.50 3.69 -12.71
C ILE A 398 -4.73 4.23 -11.49
N ARG A 399 -3.68 3.50 -11.09
CA ARG A 399 -2.75 3.95 -10.06
C ARG A 399 -1.64 4.78 -10.67
N ILE A 400 -1.53 6.05 -10.29
CA ILE A 400 -0.44 6.96 -10.64
C ILE A 400 0.65 6.87 -9.57
N ALA A 401 1.91 6.63 -10.00
CA ALA A 401 3.08 6.54 -9.12
C ALA A 401 4.08 7.67 -9.44
N PRO A 402 3.98 8.84 -8.79
CA PRO A 402 4.79 10.01 -9.14
C PRO A 402 6.22 9.97 -8.58
N SER A 403 6.54 9.04 -7.68
CA SER A 403 7.78 9.06 -6.89
C SER A 403 9.07 8.77 -7.68
N TYR A 404 8.99 8.04 -8.78
CA TYR A 404 10.18 7.55 -9.50
C TYR A 404 10.69 8.48 -10.60
N PRO A 405 9.87 9.07 -11.51
CA PRO A 405 10.35 9.92 -12.59
C PRO A 405 10.87 11.27 -12.08
N THR A 406 11.61 11.99 -12.92
CA THR A 406 11.87 13.42 -12.69
C THR A 406 10.55 14.20 -12.77
N VAL A 407 10.53 15.45 -12.32
CA VAL A 407 9.32 16.28 -12.45
C VAL A 407 8.98 16.52 -13.92
N GLU A 408 9.98 16.78 -14.75
CA GLU A 408 9.84 17.00 -16.19
C GLU A 408 9.28 15.76 -16.91
N ASP A 409 9.82 14.58 -16.62
CA ASP A 409 9.35 13.32 -17.19
C ASP A 409 7.92 12.99 -16.72
N LEU A 410 7.62 13.30 -15.44
CA LEU A 410 6.30 13.11 -14.87
C LEU A 410 5.27 14.01 -15.54
N GLU A 411 5.58 15.30 -15.74
CA GLU A 411 4.69 16.25 -16.42
C GLU A 411 4.41 15.81 -17.85
N ALA A 412 5.45 15.41 -18.60
CA ALA A 412 5.30 14.89 -19.94
C ALA A 412 4.42 13.62 -20.00
N ALA A 413 4.59 12.71 -19.02
CA ALA A 413 3.78 11.51 -18.92
C ALA A 413 2.31 11.81 -18.56
N LEU A 414 2.08 12.81 -17.72
CA LEU A 414 0.72 13.27 -17.36
C LEU A 414 0.02 13.96 -18.55
N ASP A 415 0.74 14.73 -19.36
CA ASP A 415 0.18 15.28 -20.59
C ASP A 415 -0.30 14.19 -21.55
N VAL A 416 0.46 13.09 -21.67
CA VAL A 416 0.05 11.91 -22.44
C VAL A 416 -1.17 11.24 -21.81
N LEU A 417 -1.20 11.07 -20.47
CA LEU A 417 -2.35 10.49 -19.77
C LEU A 417 -3.61 11.33 -19.99
N VAL A 418 -3.54 12.65 -19.86
CA VAL A 418 -4.66 13.57 -20.11
C VAL A 418 -5.17 13.43 -21.54
N LEU A 419 -4.30 13.41 -22.52
CA LEU A 419 -4.66 13.23 -23.93
C LEU A 419 -5.34 11.88 -24.17
N ALA A 420 -4.77 10.80 -23.62
CA ALA A 420 -5.33 9.45 -23.73
C ALA A 420 -6.72 9.36 -23.10
N VAL A 421 -6.93 9.94 -21.91
CA VAL A 421 -8.23 10.00 -21.25
C VAL A 421 -9.24 10.75 -22.12
N LYS A 422 -8.90 11.93 -22.63
CA LYS A 422 -9.79 12.72 -23.50
C LYS A 422 -10.24 11.93 -24.73
N LEU A 423 -9.30 11.32 -25.44
CA LEU A 423 -9.62 10.54 -26.64
C LEU A 423 -10.50 9.32 -26.33
N VAL A 424 -10.09 8.51 -25.33
CA VAL A 424 -10.85 7.31 -24.95
C VAL A 424 -12.27 7.66 -24.51
N VAL A 425 -12.44 8.71 -23.70
CA VAL A 425 -13.76 9.13 -23.20
C VAL A 425 -14.63 9.70 -24.34
N ALA A 426 -14.03 10.44 -25.29
CA ALA A 426 -14.76 10.91 -26.48
C ALA A 426 -15.23 9.75 -27.36
N GLU A 427 -14.38 8.73 -27.58
CA GLU A 427 -14.74 7.54 -28.35
C GLU A 427 -15.81 6.69 -27.65
N LEU A 428 -15.77 6.57 -26.31
CA LEU A 428 -16.83 5.91 -25.53
C LEU A 428 -18.16 6.66 -25.68
N ALA A 429 -18.17 7.99 -25.53
CA ALA A 429 -19.35 8.82 -25.71
C ALA A 429 -19.91 8.71 -27.13
N ARG A 430 -19.07 8.52 -28.13
CA ARG A 430 -19.49 8.30 -29.54
C ARG A 430 -20.10 6.93 -29.75
N ALA A 431 -19.52 5.89 -29.10
CA ALA A 431 -20.01 4.52 -29.18
C ALA A 431 -21.40 4.35 -28.54
N GLU A 432 -21.70 5.09 -27.46
CA GLU A 432 -23.02 5.10 -26.81
C GLU A 432 -24.16 5.60 -27.72
N ARG A 433 -23.83 6.30 -28.81
CA ARG A 433 -24.81 6.89 -29.77
C ARG A 433 -24.98 6.05 -31.03
N ALA A 434 -24.19 5.01 -31.21
CA ALA A 434 -24.23 4.13 -32.38
C ALA A 434 -25.19 2.95 -32.16
#